data_36ead28199463acb63783df6607e8b82
#
_entry.id   36ead28199463acb63783df6607e8b82
#
_cell.length_a   1.000
_cell.length_b   1.000
_cell.length_c   1.000
_cell.angle_alpha   90.00
_cell.angle_beta   90.00
_cell.angle_gamma   90.00
#
_symmetry.space_group_name_H-M   'P 1'
#
loop_
_entity.id
_entity.type
_entity.pdbx_description
1 polymer ?
#
loop_
_entity_poly.entity_id
_entity_poly.type
_entity_poly.pdbx_seq_one_letter_code
_entity_poly.pdbx_strand_id
1 'polypeptide(L)'
;MSYGVRVLLAAVSAVALALAPEAHAIGQEVIGSVLQEPAALSRIVGIELQASRTLKAPSTAVRVSEPSCVDFADVGLSQVFNGNEGTLVAYQGTSSQKSASDARYSVKQAVGVFNSSMAAVDPVVALLFMSDCYGHPIKVTDDQGTTDTWTFTQGSSGDGGAGWSMTNSANDRTCYIEMRARQEVMFQVKVCSPRDAERAATRIADAMEAGV
;
A
#
# COMPACT_ATOMS: atom_id res chain seq x y z
N MET A 1 -61.58 10.97 -29.29
CA MET A 1 -61.38 11.50 -27.93
C MET A 1 -60.29 10.65 -27.28
N SER A 2 -59.10 11.16 -27.19
CA SER A 2 -57.91 10.47 -26.70
C SER A 2 -57.16 11.46 -25.77
N TYR A 3 -57.21 11.22 -24.50
CA TYR A 3 -56.37 11.84 -23.47
C TYR A 3 -55.56 10.71 -22.87
N GLY A 4 -54.28 10.59 -22.90
CA GLY A 4 -53.25 11.52 -22.42
C GLY A 4 -52.67 10.89 -21.17
N VAL A 5 -51.64 10.03 -21.32
CA VAL A 5 -50.78 9.61 -20.19
C VAL A 5 -49.37 10.09 -20.52
N ARG A 6 -49.01 11.22 -19.98
CA ARG A 6 -47.65 11.70 -19.82
C ARG A 6 -47.57 12.32 -18.45
N VAL A 7 -46.68 11.86 -17.64
CA VAL A 7 -46.02 12.38 -16.46
C VAL A 7 -45.78 11.23 -15.48
N LEU A 8 -44.54 10.78 -15.42
CA LEU A 8 -43.88 10.24 -14.22
C LEU A 8 -42.57 9.58 -14.63
N LEU A 9 -41.57 10.40 -14.98
CA LEU A 9 -40.17 9.95 -15.15
C LEU A 9 -39.23 11.14 -14.89
N ALA A 10 -39.20 11.65 -13.67
CA ALA A 10 -38.26 12.72 -13.30
C ALA A 10 -37.91 12.79 -11.80
N ALA A 11 -37.88 11.67 -11.09
CA ALA A 11 -37.61 11.73 -9.65
C ALA A 11 -36.53 10.75 -9.13
N VAL A 12 -35.77 10.08 -10.00
CA VAL A 12 -34.82 9.05 -9.51
C VAL A 12 -33.33 9.52 -9.59
N SER A 13 -33.01 10.61 -10.25
CA SER A 13 -31.61 11.01 -10.48
C SER A 13 -30.97 11.87 -9.38
N ALA A 14 -31.66 12.28 -8.34
CA ALA A 14 -31.14 13.22 -7.34
C ALA A 14 -30.50 12.56 -6.10
N VAL A 15 -30.72 11.26 -5.87
CA VAL A 15 -30.29 10.59 -4.62
C VAL A 15 -28.86 10.06 -4.69
N ALA A 16 -28.32 9.78 -5.87
CA ALA A 16 -27.01 9.17 -6.01
C ALA A 16 -25.80 10.12 -5.78
N LEU A 17 -26.02 11.44 -5.85
CA LEU A 17 -24.95 12.44 -5.71
C LEU A 17 -24.65 12.86 -4.26
N ALA A 18 -25.52 12.53 -3.30
CA ALA A 18 -25.33 12.94 -1.89
C ALA A 18 -24.52 11.94 -1.05
N LEU A 19 -24.37 10.68 -1.49
CA LEU A 19 -23.69 9.64 -0.70
C LEU A 19 -22.15 9.58 -0.95
N ALA A 20 -21.67 10.07 -2.07
CA ALA A 20 -20.24 10.01 -2.41
C ALA A 20 -19.31 10.81 -1.45
N PRO A 21 -19.69 12.02 -1.00
CA PRO A 21 -18.83 12.78 -0.07
C PRO A 21 -18.75 12.16 1.33
N GLU A 22 -19.79 11.50 1.81
CA GLU A 22 -19.79 10.85 3.13
C GLU A 22 -18.90 9.58 3.14
N ALA A 23 -18.98 8.75 2.12
CA ALA A 23 -18.14 7.55 1.99
C ALA A 23 -16.65 7.91 1.90
N HIS A 24 -16.31 8.98 1.18
CA HIS A 24 -14.94 9.46 1.08
C HIS A 24 -14.44 10.03 2.42
N ALA A 25 -15.27 10.74 3.17
CA ALA A 25 -14.91 11.27 4.48
C ALA A 25 -14.65 10.14 5.50
N ILE A 26 -15.50 9.11 5.53
CA ILE A 26 -15.32 7.92 6.37
C ILE A 26 -14.02 7.19 5.99
N GLY A 27 -13.73 7.04 4.70
CA GLY A 27 -12.51 6.42 4.24
C GLY A 27 -11.23 7.17 4.66
N GLN A 28 -11.25 8.50 4.69
CA GLN A 28 -10.11 9.32 5.16
C GLN A 28 -9.93 9.24 6.68
N GLU A 29 -11.00 9.12 7.44
CA GLU A 29 -10.94 8.94 8.90
C GLU A 29 -10.30 7.59 9.27
N VAL A 30 -10.72 6.51 8.62
CA VAL A 30 -10.11 5.17 8.76
C VAL A 30 -8.62 5.21 8.41
N ILE A 31 -8.23 5.84 7.31
CA ILE A 31 -6.82 5.97 6.94
C ILE A 31 -6.01 6.65 8.04
N GLY A 32 -6.56 7.70 8.65
CA GLY A 32 -5.91 8.44 9.74
C GLY A 32 -5.67 7.59 10.99
N SER A 33 -6.56 6.62 11.30
CA SER A 33 -6.37 5.71 12.43
C SER A 33 -5.36 4.59 12.15
N VAL A 34 -5.23 4.17 10.89
CA VAL A 34 -4.34 3.07 10.48
C VAL A 34 -2.89 3.54 10.28
N LEU A 35 -2.67 4.69 9.63
CA LEU A 35 -1.32 5.21 9.38
C LEU A 35 -0.61 5.60 10.68
N GLN A 36 0.60 5.09 10.85
CA GLN A 36 1.44 5.40 12.00
C GLN A 36 2.25 6.68 11.76
N GLU A 37 2.19 7.58 12.74
CA GLU A 37 2.96 8.83 12.72
C GLU A 37 4.47 8.60 12.85
N PRO A 38 5.35 9.49 12.34
CA PRO A 38 6.80 9.33 12.38
C PRO A 38 7.36 9.08 13.78
N ALA A 39 6.77 9.66 14.82
CA ALA A 39 7.19 9.43 16.19
C ALA A 39 6.91 8.00 16.68
N ALA A 40 5.79 7.39 16.25
CA ALA A 40 5.48 6.00 16.53
C ALA A 40 6.41 5.06 15.78
N LEU A 41 6.63 5.32 14.49
CA LEU A 41 7.58 4.58 13.65
C LEU A 41 8.99 4.63 14.24
N SER A 42 9.46 5.80 14.67
CA SER A 42 10.78 5.98 15.29
C SER A 42 10.98 5.09 16.51
N ARG A 43 9.94 4.96 17.35
CA ARG A 43 9.98 4.07 18.54
C ARG A 43 10.08 2.60 18.14
N ILE A 44 9.40 2.18 17.08
CA ILE A 44 9.39 0.79 16.62
C ILE A 44 10.73 0.42 15.99
N VAL A 45 11.27 1.27 15.12
CA VAL A 45 12.54 1.00 14.42
C VAL A 45 13.78 1.37 15.24
N GLY A 46 13.62 2.08 16.37
CA GLY A 46 14.72 2.48 17.25
C GLY A 46 15.61 3.59 16.70
N ILE A 47 15.15 4.35 15.72
CA ILE A 47 15.88 5.43 15.05
C ILE A 47 14.91 6.59 14.81
N GLU A 48 15.36 7.81 15.01
CA GLU A 48 14.55 8.99 14.71
C GLU A 48 14.28 9.08 13.20
N LEU A 49 13.00 9.11 12.86
CA LEU A 49 12.49 9.26 11.50
C LEU A 49 11.71 10.57 11.37
N GLN A 50 11.83 11.20 10.22
CA GLN A 50 11.10 12.40 9.85
C GLN A 50 10.19 12.09 8.67
N ALA A 51 8.99 12.69 8.63
CA ALA A 51 8.11 12.60 7.47
C ALA A 51 8.82 13.22 6.26
N SER A 52 8.83 12.50 5.16
CA SER A 52 9.47 12.96 3.91
C SER A 52 8.49 13.20 2.79
N ARG A 53 7.40 12.42 2.72
CA ARG A 53 6.43 12.52 1.64
C ARG A 53 5.07 11.96 2.03
N THR A 54 4.01 12.57 1.51
CA THR A 54 2.63 12.03 1.54
C THR A 54 2.11 11.95 0.11
N LEU A 55 1.49 10.82 -0.24
CA LEU A 55 0.84 10.57 -1.53
C LEU A 55 -0.66 10.43 -1.30
N LYS A 56 -1.46 11.08 -2.12
CA LYS A 56 -2.93 11.02 -2.09
C LYS A 56 -3.53 10.08 -3.15
N ALA A 57 -2.67 9.46 -3.96
CA ALA A 57 -3.04 8.44 -4.93
C ALA A 57 -1.92 7.40 -5.05
N PRO A 58 -2.26 6.15 -5.42
CA PRO A 58 -1.26 5.11 -5.69
C PRO A 58 -0.28 5.51 -6.79
N SER A 59 0.96 5.04 -6.69
CA SER A 59 2.05 5.41 -7.61
C SER A 59 2.08 4.50 -8.84
N THR A 60 2.33 5.08 -10.01
CA THR A 60 2.62 4.38 -11.27
C THR A 60 4.10 4.50 -11.69
N ALA A 61 4.92 5.12 -10.86
CA ALA A 61 6.26 5.56 -11.27
C ALA A 61 7.33 4.47 -11.17
N VAL A 62 7.08 3.37 -10.47
CA VAL A 62 8.03 2.26 -10.34
C VAL A 62 7.98 1.35 -11.57
N ARG A 63 9.15 0.95 -12.07
CA ARG A 63 9.29 0.03 -13.19
C ARG A 63 10.25 -1.09 -12.82
N VAL A 64 10.03 -2.27 -13.38
CA VAL A 64 10.87 -3.45 -13.16
C VAL A 64 11.24 -4.09 -14.51
N SER A 65 12.38 -4.81 -14.54
CA SER A 65 12.78 -5.56 -15.74
C SER A 65 11.83 -6.72 -16.09
N GLU A 66 11.10 -7.21 -15.10
CA GLU A 66 10.11 -8.28 -15.22
C GLU A 66 8.73 -7.74 -14.81
N PRO A 67 7.89 -7.31 -15.77
CA PRO A 67 6.64 -6.61 -15.48
C PRO A 67 5.69 -7.34 -14.54
N SER A 68 5.67 -8.68 -14.55
CA SER A 68 4.88 -9.49 -13.62
C SER A 68 5.30 -9.36 -12.16
N CYS A 69 6.50 -8.86 -11.88
CA CYS A 69 7.05 -8.72 -10.52
C CYS A 69 6.98 -7.28 -9.99
N VAL A 70 6.28 -6.39 -10.66
CA VAL A 70 6.21 -4.97 -10.23
C VAL A 70 5.62 -4.82 -8.83
N ASP A 71 4.65 -5.64 -8.46
CA ASP A 71 3.94 -5.58 -7.18
C ASP A 71 4.84 -5.85 -5.96
N PHE A 72 6.00 -6.47 -6.19
CA PHE A 72 7.01 -6.73 -5.16
C PHE A 72 7.98 -5.58 -4.94
N ALA A 73 8.06 -4.62 -5.87
CA ALA A 73 9.15 -3.65 -5.91
C ALA A 73 9.01 -2.51 -4.89
N ASP A 74 7.78 -2.10 -4.57
CA ASP A 74 7.53 -1.03 -3.61
C ASP A 74 6.11 -1.13 -3.02
N VAL A 75 5.77 -0.27 -2.06
CA VAL A 75 4.43 -0.15 -1.48
C VAL A 75 3.67 1.00 -2.11
N GLY A 76 2.35 0.89 -2.09
CA GLY A 76 1.46 1.93 -2.61
C GLY A 76 1.42 2.01 -4.13
N LEU A 77 1.68 0.91 -4.83
CA LEU A 77 1.66 0.87 -6.29
C LEU A 77 0.24 0.79 -6.84
N SER A 78 0.02 1.46 -7.97
CA SER A 78 -1.28 1.52 -8.63
C SER A 78 -1.80 0.15 -9.06
N GLN A 79 -0.92 -0.75 -9.50
CA GLN A 79 -1.28 -2.11 -9.88
C GLN A 79 -1.90 -2.89 -8.70
N VAL A 80 -1.37 -2.68 -7.49
CA VAL A 80 -1.85 -3.33 -6.27
C VAL A 80 -3.17 -2.71 -5.79
N PHE A 81 -3.26 -1.37 -5.76
CA PHE A 81 -4.42 -0.68 -5.18
C PHE A 81 -5.57 -0.42 -6.17
N ASN A 82 -5.29 -0.32 -7.48
CA ASN A 82 -6.29 -0.07 -8.53
C ASN A 82 -6.51 -1.26 -9.46
N GLY A 83 -5.98 -2.45 -9.14
CA GLY A 83 -6.10 -3.65 -9.98
C GLY A 83 -7.56 -4.01 -10.33
N ASN A 84 -8.49 -3.73 -9.43
CA ASN A 84 -9.93 -3.82 -9.65
C ASN A 84 -10.49 -2.40 -9.79
N GLU A 85 -10.60 -1.89 -11.01
CA GLU A 85 -11.07 -0.53 -11.30
C GLU A 85 -12.36 -0.17 -10.55
N GLY A 86 -12.37 1.01 -9.90
CA GLY A 86 -13.55 1.56 -9.22
C GLY A 86 -13.84 0.98 -7.83
N THR A 87 -12.98 0.10 -7.29
CA THR A 87 -13.17 -0.48 -5.95
C THR A 87 -12.48 0.31 -4.83
N LEU A 88 -11.42 1.06 -5.15
CA LEU A 88 -10.71 1.91 -4.20
C LEU A 88 -11.52 3.18 -3.90
N VAL A 89 -11.91 3.37 -2.64
CA VAL A 89 -12.71 4.50 -2.15
C VAL A 89 -11.83 5.64 -1.64
N ALA A 90 -10.76 5.30 -0.90
CA ALA A 90 -9.83 6.26 -0.36
C ALA A 90 -8.42 5.68 -0.30
N TYR A 91 -7.40 6.53 -0.40
CA TYR A 91 -6.00 6.13 -0.36
C TYR A 91 -5.12 7.19 0.29
N GLN A 92 -4.12 6.74 1.03
CA GLN A 92 -2.98 7.56 1.41
C GLN A 92 -1.73 6.71 1.55
N GLY A 93 -0.63 7.21 1.00
CA GLY A 93 0.71 6.69 1.23
C GLY A 93 1.56 7.71 2.00
N THR A 94 2.45 7.23 2.87
CA THR A 94 3.42 8.05 3.59
C THR A 94 4.81 7.45 3.50
N SER A 95 5.83 8.31 3.54
CA SER A 95 7.19 7.85 3.75
C SER A 95 7.86 8.65 4.85
N SER A 96 8.71 7.98 5.61
CA SER A 96 9.52 8.56 6.67
C SER A 96 10.94 8.03 6.54
N GLN A 97 11.94 8.87 6.77
CA GLN A 97 13.34 8.49 6.65
C GLN A 97 14.18 9.21 7.70
N LYS A 98 15.37 8.69 8.01
CA LYS A 98 16.26 9.28 8.99
C LYS A 98 16.73 10.67 8.56
N SER A 99 17.09 10.84 7.28
CA SER A 99 17.40 12.12 6.67
C SER A 99 17.33 12.02 5.14
N ALA A 100 17.30 13.13 4.43
CA ALA A 100 17.31 13.15 2.98
C ALA A 100 18.54 12.44 2.35
N SER A 101 19.65 12.39 3.08
CA SER A 101 20.90 11.76 2.65
C SER A 101 21.09 10.32 3.15
N ASP A 102 20.22 9.80 4.04
CA ASP A 102 20.34 8.45 4.59
C ASP A 102 19.05 7.65 4.40
N ALA A 103 18.81 7.25 3.17
CA ALA A 103 17.68 6.41 2.79
C ALA A 103 17.82 4.93 3.22
N ARG A 104 18.95 4.53 3.86
CA ARG A 104 19.13 3.17 4.39
C ARG A 104 18.13 2.87 5.51
N TYR A 105 17.72 3.91 6.22
CA TYR A 105 16.68 3.82 7.24
C TYR A 105 15.45 4.56 6.75
N SER A 106 14.49 3.81 6.28
CA SER A 106 13.23 4.36 5.79
C SER A 106 12.06 3.44 6.08
N VAL A 107 10.90 4.05 6.30
CA VAL A 107 9.62 3.38 6.40
C VAL A 107 8.67 4.01 5.39
N LYS A 108 8.06 3.19 4.55
CA LYS A 108 6.93 3.58 3.71
C LYS A 108 5.68 2.85 4.18
N GLN A 109 4.56 3.53 4.19
CA GLN A 109 3.25 2.96 4.47
C GLN A 109 2.28 3.35 3.37
N ALA A 110 1.34 2.47 3.06
CA ALA A 110 0.22 2.75 2.17
C ALA A 110 -1.04 2.11 2.73
N VAL A 111 -2.15 2.83 2.69
CA VAL A 111 -3.46 2.37 3.12
C VAL A 111 -4.48 2.67 2.04
N GLY A 112 -5.27 1.68 1.68
CA GLY A 112 -6.44 1.80 0.82
C GLY A 112 -7.70 1.32 1.52
N VAL A 113 -8.78 2.07 1.37
CA VAL A 113 -10.12 1.67 1.76
C VAL A 113 -10.88 1.30 0.49
N PHE A 114 -11.47 0.13 0.48
CA PHE A 114 -12.16 -0.43 -0.68
C PHE A 114 -13.68 -0.46 -0.44
N ASN A 115 -14.43 -0.67 -1.49
CA ASN A 115 -15.89 -0.78 -1.40
C ASN A 115 -16.39 -2.13 -0.88
N SER A 116 -15.48 -3.10 -0.68
CA SER A 116 -15.77 -4.42 -0.11
C SER A 116 -14.53 -5.09 0.46
N SER A 117 -14.71 -5.99 1.41
CA SER A 117 -13.63 -6.79 1.99
C SER A 117 -12.96 -7.71 0.96
N MET A 118 -13.70 -8.22 -0.02
CA MET A 118 -13.16 -9.03 -1.09
C MET A 118 -12.16 -8.21 -1.93
N ALA A 119 -12.53 -6.98 -2.32
CA ALA A 119 -11.66 -6.09 -3.10
C ALA A 119 -10.38 -5.72 -2.32
N ALA A 120 -10.43 -5.67 -0.98
CA ALA A 120 -9.25 -5.44 -0.15
C ALA A 120 -8.34 -6.69 -0.04
N VAL A 121 -8.90 -7.88 -0.02
CA VAL A 121 -8.18 -9.15 0.16
C VAL A 121 -7.57 -9.67 -1.15
N ASP A 122 -8.25 -9.50 -2.29
CA ASP A 122 -7.82 -10.04 -3.58
C ASP A 122 -6.35 -9.74 -3.93
N PRO A 123 -5.83 -8.51 -3.78
CA PRO A 123 -4.42 -8.22 -4.06
C PRO A 123 -3.45 -8.97 -3.15
N VAL A 124 -3.81 -9.18 -1.87
CA VAL A 124 -2.98 -9.94 -0.92
C VAL A 124 -2.88 -11.39 -1.35
N VAL A 125 -4.02 -12.00 -1.71
CA VAL A 125 -4.09 -13.39 -2.19
C VAL A 125 -3.30 -13.54 -3.49
N ALA A 126 -3.41 -12.60 -4.43
CA ALA A 126 -2.69 -12.65 -5.69
C ALA A 126 -1.18 -12.75 -5.49
N LEU A 127 -0.61 -11.96 -4.56
CA LEU A 127 0.83 -11.99 -4.27
C LEU A 127 1.32 -13.31 -3.69
N LEU A 128 0.48 -14.04 -2.95
CA LEU A 128 0.87 -15.34 -2.38
C LEU A 128 1.14 -16.42 -3.43
N PHE A 129 0.59 -16.26 -4.65
CA PHE A 129 0.76 -17.21 -5.76
C PHE A 129 1.85 -16.82 -6.76
N MET A 130 2.51 -15.67 -6.59
CA MET A 130 3.51 -15.16 -7.53
C MET A 130 4.92 -15.60 -7.14
N SER A 131 5.19 -16.92 -7.13
CA SER A 131 6.48 -17.50 -6.73
C SER A 131 7.63 -17.18 -7.70
N ASP A 132 7.33 -16.90 -8.97
CA ASP A 132 8.33 -16.71 -10.02
C ASP A 132 9.17 -15.43 -9.84
N CYS A 133 8.75 -14.54 -8.95
CA CYS A 133 9.48 -13.31 -8.64
C CYS A 133 10.58 -13.49 -7.59
N TYR A 134 10.71 -14.67 -7.01
CA TYR A 134 11.69 -14.91 -5.95
C TYR A 134 12.99 -15.53 -6.46
N GLY A 135 14.09 -15.25 -5.75
CA GLY A 135 15.35 -15.98 -5.87
C GLY A 135 16.28 -15.55 -7.01
N HIS A 136 15.90 -14.55 -7.81
CA HIS A 136 16.76 -14.03 -8.89
C HIS A 136 16.79 -12.50 -8.94
N PRO A 137 17.84 -11.92 -9.58
CA PRO A 137 18.02 -10.48 -9.63
C PRO A 137 17.01 -9.80 -10.58
N ILE A 138 16.30 -8.79 -10.10
CA ILE A 138 15.35 -7.96 -10.86
C ILE A 138 15.81 -6.51 -10.78
N LYS A 139 15.88 -5.81 -11.93
CA LYS A 139 16.14 -4.38 -11.96
C LYS A 139 14.86 -3.63 -11.61
N VAL A 140 14.96 -2.74 -10.62
CA VAL A 140 13.88 -1.86 -10.19
C VAL A 140 14.31 -0.42 -10.41
N THR A 141 13.51 0.33 -11.16
CA THR A 141 13.67 1.78 -11.33
C THR A 141 12.62 2.47 -10.46
N ASP A 142 13.06 3.27 -9.52
CA ASP A 142 12.20 4.00 -8.59
C ASP A 142 11.56 5.24 -9.23
N ASP A 143 10.78 5.97 -8.45
CA ASP A 143 10.09 7.19 -8.86
C ASP A 143 11.00 8.40 -9.08
N GLN A 144 12.30 8.28 -8.72
CA GLN A 144 13.35 9.27 -9.01
C GLN A 144 14.16 8.92 -10.26
N GLY A 145 13.86 7.79 -10.90
CA GLY A 145 14.59 7.28 -12.06
C GLY A 145 15.88 6.53 -11.72
N THR A 146 16.16 6.27 -10.43
CA THR A 146 17.30 5.47 -10.00
C THR A 146 17.01 3.99 -10.22
N THR A 147 17.95 3.29 -10.88
CA THR A 147 17.82 1.85 -11.15
C THR A 147 18.79 1.07 -10.29
N ASP A 148 18.24 0.19 -9.48
CA ASP A 148 18.95 -0.76 -8.63
C ASP A 148 18.58 -2.19 -9.00
N THR A 149 19.46 -3.15 -8.67
CA THR A 149 19.19 -4.58 -8.82
C THR A 149 18.87 -5.17 -7.46
N TRP A 150 17.68 -5.80 -7.37
CA TRP A 150 17.16 -6.39 -6.16
C TRP A 150 16.85 -7.86 -6.33
N THR A 151 17.05 -8.65 -5.29
CA THR A 151 16.58 -10.03 -5.21
C THR A 151 15.46 -10.09 -4.19
N PHE A 152 14.30 -10.61 -4.60
CA PHE A 152 13.16 -10.83 -3.71
C PHE A 152 13.25 -12.21 -3.09
N THR A 153 12.87 -12.33 -1.82
CA THR A 153 12.82 -13.59 -1.09
C THR A 153 11.51 -13.64 -0.30
N GLN A 154 10.79 -14.75 -0.42
CA GLN A 154 9.57 -14.96 0.34
C GLN A 154 9.86 -14.89 1.84
N GLY A 155 9.04 -14.14 2.56
CA GLY A 155 9.12 -13.96 4.01
C GLY A 155 7.90 -14.52 4.71
N SER A 156 7.90 -14.37 6.03
CA SER A 156 6.72 -14.62 6.86
C SER A 156 5.82 -13.39 6.86
N SER A 157 4.54 -13.60 7.12
CA SER A 157 3.58 -12.54 7.38
C SER A 157 2.71 -12.93 8.55
N GLY A 158 2.08 -11.95 9.19
CA GLY A 158 1.01 -12.22 10.15
C GLY A 158 -0.20 -12.89 9.49
N ASP A 159 -1.18 -13.31 10.28
CA ASP A 159 -2.38 -13.98 9.81
C ASP A 159 -3.10 -13.19 8.71
N GLY A 160 -3.31 -13.83 7.55
CA GLY A 160 -4.02 -13.25 6.42
C GLY A 160 -3.23 -12.20 5.64
N GLY A 161 -1.88 -12.21 5.69
CA GLY A 161 -1.02 -11.29 4.98
C GLY A 161 -0.03 -11.97 4.03
N ALA A 162 0.71 -11.15 3.28
CA ALA A 162 1.86 -11.53 2.48
C ALA A 162 3.09 -10.75 2.92
N GLY A 163 4.25 -11.41 3.03
CA GLY A 163 5.50 -10.79 3.43
C GLY A 163 6.67 -11.23 2.56
N TRP A 164 7.58 -10.32 2.24
CA TRP A 164 8.80 -10.61 1.49
C TRP A 164 9.92 -9.63 1.80
N SER A 165 11.15 -10.11 1.66
CA SER A 165 12.32 -9.25 1.70
C SER A 165 12.80 -8.90 0.30
N MET A 166 13.50 -7.78 0.17
CA MET A 166 14.25 -7.39 -1.01
C MET A 166 15.65 -6.95 -0.61
N THR A 167 16.67 -7.54 -1.24
CA THR A 167 18.07 -7.24 -0.98
C THR A 167 18.72 -6.65 -2.22
N ASN A 168 19.35 -5.48 -2.06
CA ASN A 168 20.08 -4.80 -3.12
C ASN A 168 21.45 -5.43 -3.29
N SER A 169 21.76 -5.87 -4.53
CA SER A 169 23.02 -6.57 -4.83
C SER A 169 24.28 -5.71 -4.76
N ALA A 170 24.14 -4.38 -4.83
CA ALA A 170 25.27 -3.47 -4.88
C ALA A 170 25.76 -3.03 -3.49
N ASN A 171 24.92 -3.04 -2.46
CA ASN A 171 25.22 -2.46 -1.15
C ASN A 171 24.63 -3.23 0.04
N ASP A 172 24.15 -4.44 -0.19
CA ASP A 172 23.53 -5.32 0.81
C ASP A 172 22.36 -4.68 1.61
N ARG A 173 21.79 -3.60 1.07
CA ARG A 173 20.62 -2.95 1.65
C ARG A 173 19.45 -3.92 1.60
N THR A 174 18.89 -4.21 2.74
CA THR A 174 17.70 -5.07 2.86
C THR A 174 16.51 -4.26 3.29
N CYS A 175 15.38 -4.48 2.60
CA CYS A 175 14.07 -3.98 3.00
C CYS A 175 13.14 -5.18 3.20
N TYR A 176 12.17 -5.04 4.09
CA TYR A 176 11.09 -6.01 4.27
C TYR A 176 9.76 -5.32 3.99
N ILE A 177 8.90 -6.00 3.26
CA ILE A 177 7.57 -5.52 2.94
C ILE A 177 6.56 -6.50 3.52
N GLU A 178 5.54 -5.95 4.15
CA GLU A 178 4.39 -6.70 4.64
C GLU A 178 3.10 -6.04 4.14
N MET A 179 2.15 -6.86 3.72
CA MET A 179 0.85 -6.46 3.22
C MET A 179 -0.23 -7.28 3.90
N ARG A 180 -1.26 -6.61 4.40
CA ARG A 180 -2.43 -7.25 5.04
C ARG A 180 -3.72 -6.60 4.60
N ALA A 181 -4.82 -7.34 4.77
CA ALA A 181 -6.17 -6.81 4.61
C ALA A 181 -7.02 -7.18 5.83
N ARG A 182 -7.84 -6.23 6.28
CA ARG A 182 -8.86 -6.42 7.31
C ARG A 182 -10.12 -5.65 6.92
N GLN A 183 -11.24 -6.34 6.88
CA GLN A 183 -12.50 -5.77 6.40
C GLN A 183 -12.30 -5.13 5.01
N GLU A 184 -12.68 -3.89 4.81
CA GLU A 184 -12.52 -3.14 3.57
C GLU A 184 -11.17 -2.40 3.47
N VAL A 185 -10.26 -2.62 4.41
CA VAL A 185 -8.96 -1.92 4.46
C VAL A 185 -7.83 -2.85 4.07
N MET A 186 -7.03 -2.43 3.10
CA MET A 186 -5.75 -3.05 2.78
C MET A 186 -4.62 -2.07 3.11
N PHE A 187 -3.57 -2.58 3.71
CA PHE A 187 -2.40 -1.77 4.02
C PHE A 187 -1.10 -2.50 3.71
N GLN A 188 -0.09 -1.70 3.42
CA GLN A 188 1.27 -2.16 3.16
C GLN A 188 2.24 -1.36 4.00
N VAL A 189 3.31 -2.01 4.45
CA VAL A 189 4.46 -1.37 5.07
C VAL A 189 5.75 -1.89 4.47
N LYS A 190 6.70 -1.01 4.19
CA LYS A 190 8.07 -1.33 3.79
C LYS A 190 9.02 -0.70 4.79
N VAL A 191 9.86 -1.51 5.38
CA VAL A 191 10.95 -1.06 6.26
C VAL A 191 12.27 -1.39 5.60
N CYS A 192 13.11 -0.39 5.37
CA CYS A 192 14.50 -0.58 5.01
C CYS A 192 15.37 -0.28 6.24
N SER A 193 16.13 -1.25 6.66
CA SER A 193 17.02 -1.14 7.81
C SER A 193 18.13 -2.17 7.69
N PRO A 194 19.38 -1.84 8.06
CA PRO A 194 20.46 -2.83 8.15
C PRO A 194 20.29 -3.85 9.29
N ARG A 195 19.27 -3.67 10.14
CA ARG A 195 18.97 -4.56 11.26
C ARG A 195 17.46 -4.73 11.40
N ASP A 196 17.03 -5.97 11.59
CA ASP A 196 15.66 -6.36 11.98
C ASP A 196 14.52 -5.71 11.16
N ALA A 197 14.71 -5.52 9.85
CA ALA A 197 13.70 -4.92 8.97
C ALA A 197 12.37 -5.70 9.03
N GLU A 198 12.43 -7.03 9.02
CA GLU A 198 11.26 -7.92 9.12
C GLU A 198 10.48 -7.68 10.42
N ARG A 199 11.15 -7.80 11.57
CA ARG A 199 10.50 -7.57 12.87
C ARG A 199 9.89 -6.17 12.99
N ALA A 200 10.58 -5.15 12.46
CA ALA A 200 10.07 -3.79 12.49
C ALA A 200 8.84 -3.64 11.60
N ALA A 201 8.86 -4.23 10.39
CA ALA A 201 7.71 -4.21 9.48
C ALA A 201 6.50 -4.90 10.11
N THR A 202 6.66 -6.09 10.69
CA THR A 202 5.59 -6.82 11.37
C THR A 202 4.99 -6.01 12.52
N ARG A 203 5.82 -5.40 13.38
CA ARG A 203 5.31 -4.56 14.48
C ARG A 203 4.58 -3.31 14.00
N ILE A 204 5.00 -2.73 12.87
CA ILE A 204 4.27 -1.61 12.27
C ILE A 204 2.96 -2.11 11.68
N ALA A 205 2.97 -3.24 10.98
CA ALA A 205 1.76 -3.86 10.44
C ALA A 205 0.74 -4.20 11.54
N ASP A 206 1.20 -4.74 12.70
CA ASP A 206 0.36 -4.99 13.87
C ASP A 206 -0.28 -3.69 14.41
N ALA A 207 0.52 -2.61 14.47
CA ALA A 207 0.01 -1.31 14.91
C ALA A 207 -0.98 -0.69 13.92
N MET A 208 -0.76 -0.88 12.62
CA MET A 208 -1.69 -0.46 11.56
C MET A 208 -3.00 -1.26 11.64
N GLU A 209 -2.91 -2.58 11.83
CA GLU A 209 -4.07 -3.46 11.95
C GLU A 209 -4.95 -3.12 13.14
N ALA A 210 -4.35 -2.71 14.27
CA ALA A 210 -5.07 -2.28 15.47
C ALA A 210 -5.85 -0.97 15.25
N GLY A 211 -5.60 -0.23 14.17
CA GLY A 211 -6.31 0.98 13.78
C GLY A 211 -7.50 0.73 12.85
N VAL A 212 -7.69 -0.51 12.36
CA VAL A 212 -8.85 -0.93 11.55
C VAL A 212 -9.99 -1.35 12.47
#